data_ba7f9246110e14cb5dbc7285b472ba8c
#
_entry.id   ba7f9246110e14cb5dbc7285b472ba8c
#
_cell.length_a   1.000
_cell.length_b   1.000
_cell.length_c   1.000
_cell.angle_alpha   90.00
_cell.angle_beta   90.00
_cell.angle_gamma   90.00
#
_symmetry.space_group_name_H-M   'P 1'
#
loop_
_entity.id
_entity.type
_entity.pdbx_description
1 polymer ?
#
loop_
_entity_poly.entity_id
_entity_poly.type
_entity_poly.pdbx_seq_one_letter_code
_entity_poly.pdbx_strand_id
1 'polypeptide(L)'
;MNRPLLLGHRGCRGCGFVENSLAAFKDALSNGCDGFEFDVRRALDGSNVIWHHPDYSGRQIAGTNYTDLVDRDGNRLATLEDTLAQFSDRAYLDIELKTPGAEETIVAALKAKLPQPGFIITSFYPDILLRLRELDSSLPLGFLGESADALHAWRNFPVQAFLPRHDLIDSPLIEAVHKAGRQIMAWTVNSSRQMRRLAEWGIDGLISDDPQLLYQTFHNG
;
A
#
# COMPACT_ATOMS: atom_id res chain seq x y z
N MET A 1 -25.03 2.27 1.05
CA MET A 1 -23.72 1.70 1.46
C MET A 1 -22.66 2.72 1.06
N ASN A 2 -21.68 3.01 1.91
CA ASN A 2 -20.54 3.82 1.51
C ASN A 2 -19.71 3.01 0.48
N ARG A 3 -19.20 3.69 -0.57
CA ARG A 3 -18.29 3.02 -1.51
C ARG A 3 -16.99 2.62 -0.80
N PRO A 4 -16.28 1.59 -1.29
CA PRO A 4 -14.96 1.23 -0.77
C PRO A 4 -13.95 2.37 -0.98
N LEU A 5 -12.86 2.37 -0.20
CA LEU A 5 -11.68 3.20 -0.43
C LEU A 5 -11.02 2.77 -1.75
N LEU A 6 -10.69 3.73 -2.62
CA LEU A 6 -10.13 3.49 -3.95
C LEU A 6 -8.64 3.88 -3.96
N LEU A 7 -7.75 2.89 -4.11
CA LEU A 7 -6.30 3.09 -4.08
C LEU A 7 -5.65 2.65 -5.39
N GLY A 8 -4.78 3.50 -5.95
CA GLY A 8 -3.94 3.14 -7.08
C GLY A 8 -2.76 2.27 -6.63
N HIS A 9 -2.61 1.05 -7.19
CA HIS A 9 -1.50 0.13 -6.92
C HIS A 9 -0.19 0.72 -7.45
N ARG A 10 0.77 0.99 -6.57
CA ARG A 10 2.02 1.72 -6.88
C ARG A 10 1.77 3.04 -7.61
N GLY A 11 0.66 3.68 -7.23
CA GLY A 11 0.09 4.81 -7.95
C GLY A 11 -0.74 4.37 -9.15
N CYS A 12 -0.09 4.12 -10.28
CA CYS A 12 -0.71 3.64 -11.52
C CYS A 12 0.27 2.73 -12.26
N ARG A 13 -0.17 1.53 -12.63
CA ARG A 13 0.63 0.61 -13.45
C ARG A 13 0.12 0.59 -14.89
N GLY A 14 1.02 0.82 -15.84
CA GLY A 14 0.66 0.80 -17.26
C GLY A 14 0.03 2.09 -17.81
N CYS A 15 0.01 3.17 -17.04
CA CYS A 15 -0.52 4.49 -17.44
C CYS A 15 0.51 5.43 -18.09
N GLY A 16 1.67 4.91 -18.48
CA GLY A 16 2.73 5.71 -19.12
C GLY A 16 3.71 6.35 -18.15
N PHE A 17 3.50 6.22 -16.85
CA PHE A 17 4.44 6.61 -15.79
C PHE A 17 5.17 5.40 -15.23
N VAL A 18 6.34 5.61 -14.64
CA VAL A 18 7.03 4.59 -13.85
C VAL A 18 6.22 4.34 -12.57
N GLU A 19 5.86 3.09 -12.29
CA GLU A 19 5.21 2.72 -11.03
C GLU A 19 6.08 3.12 -9.82
N ASN A 20 5.48 3.34 -8.64
CA ASN A 20 6.22 3.76 -7.46
C ASN A 20 6.96 5.10 -7.64
N SER A 21 6.39 6.02 -8.41
CA SER A 21 6.92 7.36 -8.63
C SER A 21 5.92 8.45 -8.24
N LEU A 22 6.42 9.64 -7.90
CA LEU A 22 5.56 10.79 -7.57
C LEU A 22 4.61 11.16 -8.73
N ALA A 23 5.00 10.87 -9.97
CA ALA A 23 4.17 11.09 -11.16
C ALA A 23 3.00 10.10 -11.21
N ALA A 24 3.26 8.80 -10.95
CA ALA A 24 2.22 7.77 -10.88
C ALA A 24 1.24 8.03 -9.72
N PHE A 25 1.73 8.52 -8.58
CA PHE A 25 0.89 8.89 -7.43
C PHE A 25 -0.03 10.06 -7.75
N LYS A 26 0.51 11.08 -8.43
CA LYS A 26 -0.27 12.22 -8.89
C LYS A 26 -1.33 11.80 -9.91
N ASP A 27 -1.00 10.87 -10.80
CA ASP A 27 -1.94 10.34 -11.79
C ASP A 27 -3.11 9.60 -11.13
N ALA A 28 -2.84 8.74 -10.13
CA ALA A 28 -3.89 8.06 -9.38
C ALA A 28 -4.92 9.03 -8.78
N LEU A 29 -4.41 10.09 -8.12
CA LEU A 29 -5.29 11.13 -7.55
C LEU A 29 -6.02 11.94 -8.62
N SER A 30 -5.39 12.23 -9.75
CA SER A 30 -5.99 12.96 -10.87
C SER A 30 -7.11 12.15 -11.54
N ASN A 31 -7.05 10.83 -11.47
CA ASN A 31 -8.09 9.92 -11.91
C ASN A 31 -9.17 9.65 -10.86
N GLY A 32 -9.13 10.33 -9.71
CA GLY A 32 -10.19 10.32 -8.70
C GLY A 32 -10.06 9.25 -7.62
N CYS A 33 -8.92 8.56 -7.50
CA CYS A 33 -8.65 7.69 -6.37
C CYS A 33 -8.53 8.51 -5.07
N ASP A 34 -8.89 7.89 -3.93
CA ASP A 34 -8.75 8.48 -2.60
C ASP A 34 -7.28 8.55 -2.16
N GLY A 35 -6.45 7.71 -2.78
CA GLY A 35 -5.04 7.60 -2.46
C GLY A 35 -4.35 6.55 -3.32
N PHE A 36 -3.25 6.03 -2.80
CA PHE A 36 -2.46 5.03 -3.49
C PHE A 36 -1.68 4.15 -2.50
N GLU A 37 -1.35 2.97 -3.00
CA GLU A 37 -0.42 2.05 -2.35
C GLU A 37 0.97 2.22 -2.96
N PHE A 38 2.03 2.00 -2.16
CA PHE A 38 3.41 2.01 -2.60
C PHE A 38 4.35 1.19 -1.73
N ASP A 39 5.41 0.69 -2.35
CA ASP A 39 6.40 -0.20 -1.76
C ASP A 39 7.59 0.54 -1.16
N VAL A 40 7.92 0.30 0.10
CA VAL A 40 9.08 0.90 0.77
C VAL A 40 10.16 -0.15 1.00
N ARG A 41 11.41 0.23 0.64
CA ARG A 41 12.64 -0.52 0.91
C ARG A 41 13.65 0.38 1.60
N ARG A 42 14.54 -0.25 2.36
CA ARG A 42 15.63 0.46 3.04
C ARG A 42 16.92 0.35 2.24
N ALA A 43 17.53 1.50 1.91
CA ALA A 43 18.87 1.58 1.32
C ALA A 43 19.96 1.36 2.39
N LEU A 44 21.22 1.18 1.95
CA LEU A 44 22.35 0.92 2.86
C LEU A 44 22.57 2.03 3.90
N ASP A 45 22.40 3.30 3.48
CA ASP A 45 22.52 4.47 4.34
C ASP A 45 21.30 4.74 5.25
N GLY A 46 20.31 3.87 5.19
CA GLY A 46 19.08 3.99 6.00
C GLY A 46 17.96 4.78 5.33
N SER A 47 18.14 5.31 4.12
CA SER A 47 17.09 6.01 3.37
C SER A 47 15.93 5.07 3.01
N ASN A 48 14.69 5.53 3.16
CA ASN A 48 13.48 4.80 2.81
C ASN A 48 13.10 5.11 1.35
N VAL A 49 13.52 4.25 0.43
CA VAL A 49 13.27 4.42 -1.02
C VAL A 49 12.01 3.70 -1.45
N ILE A 50 11.33 4.25 -2.44
CA ILE A 50 10.09 3.70 -2.95
C ILE A 50 10.36 2.89 -4.20
N TRP A 51 10.31 1.54 -4.06
CA TRP A 51 10.53 0.60 -5.14
C TRP A 51 10.09 -0.82 -4.77
N HIS A 52 9.51 -1.54 -5.73
CA HIS A 52 9.01 -2.90 -5.48
C HIS A 52 10.11 -3.97 -5.42
N HIS A 53 11.02 -3.98 -6.40
CA HIS A 53 12.04 -5.04 -6.52
C HIS A 53 13.19 -4.85 -5.54
N PRO A 54 13.93 -5.91 -5.17
CA PRO A 54 15.10 -5.79 -4.28
C PRO A 54 16.29 -5.08 -4.92
N ASP A 55 16.26 -4.92 -6.24
CA ASP A 55 17.30 -4.25 -7.01
C ASP A 55 16.74 -3.10 -7.85
N TYR A 56 17.57 -2.11 -8.11
CA TYR A 56 17.31 -0.98 -9.00
C TYR A 56 18.49 -0.76 -9.93
N SER A 57 18.26 -0.77 -11.26
CA SER A 57 19.30 -0.62 -12.28
C SER A 57 20.49 -1.57 -12.09
N GLY A 58 20.23 -2.81 -11.67
CA GLY A 58 21.25 -3.85 -11.45
C GLY A 58 22.03 -3.73 -10.12
N ARG A 59 21.60 -2.85 -9.20
CA ARG A 59 22.19 -2.66 -7.87
C ARG A 59 21.21 -3.10 -6.80
N GLN A 60 21.68 -3.91 -5.83
CA GLN A 60 20.88 -4.29 -4.68
C GLN A 60 20.63 -3.08 -3.79
N ILE A 61 19.35 -2.73 -3.53
CA ILE A 61 18.97 -1.55 -2.75
C ILE A 61 19.57 -1.60 -1.34
N ALA A 62 19.42 -2.73 -0.66
CA ALA A 62 19.94 -2.89 0.71
C ALA A 62 21.48 -2.81 0.82
N GLY A 63 22.22 -2.97 -0.30
CA GLY A 63 23.67 -2.90 -0.37
C GLY A 63 24.21 -1.61 -1.00
N THR A 64 23.35 -0.62 -1.31
CA THR A 64 23.73 0.58 -2.05
C THR A 64 23.20 1.83 -1.33
N ASN A 65 24.04 2.87 -1.22
CA ASN A 65 23.58 4.16 -0.69
C ASN A 65 22.58 4.80 -1.64
N TYR A 66 21.63 5.54 -1.11
CA TYR A 66 20.57 6.21 -1.89
C TYR A 66 21.13 7.09 -3.01
N THR A 67 22.22 7.82 -2.75
CA THR A 67 22.87 8.68 -3.75
C THR A 67 23.34 7.94 -5.01
N ASP A 68 23.60 6.62 -4.89
CA ASP A 68 24.10 5.76 -5.95
C ASP A 68 23.00 4.95 -6.63
N LEU A 69 21.75 5.00 -6.09
CA LEU A 69 20.56 4.38 -6.68
C LEU A 69 19.98 5.28 -7.78
N VAL A 70 20.67 5.31 -8.92
CA VAL A 70 20.29 6.09 -10.10
C VAL A 70 20.06 5.18 -11.32
N ASP A 71 19.12 5.54 -12.18
CA ASP A 71 18.93 4.91 -13.47
C ASP A 71 19.96 5.38 -14.51
N ARG A 72 19.81 4.93 -15.77
CA ARG A 72 20.73 5.29 -16.87
C ARG A 72 20.68 6.78 -17.23
N ASP A 73 19.57 7.45 -16.90
CA ASP A 73 19.35 8.87 -17.19
C ASP A 73 19.68 9.75 -15.97
N GLY A 74 20.17 9.15 -14.89
CA GLY A 74 20.54 9.84 -13.65
C GLY A 74 19.37 10.15 -12.72
N ASN A 75 18.17 9.59 -12.96
CA ASN A 75 17.03 9.78 -12.07
C ASN A 75 17.17 8.90 -10.84
N ARG A 76 16.78 9.42 -9.69
CA ARG A 76 16.73 8.70 -8.42
C ARG A 76 15.33 8.18 -8.14
N LEU A 77 15.26 7.14 -7.30
CA LEU A 77 14.01 6.70 -6.72
C LEU A 77 13.39 7.80 -5.85
N ALA A 78 12.06 7.85 -5.80
CA ALA A 78 11.37 8.65 -4.78
C ALA A 78 11.66 8.08 -3.38
N THR A 79 11.58 8.93 -2.36
CA THR A 79 11.68 8.53 -0.96
C THR A 79 10.32 8.60 -0.26
N LEU A 80 10.21 7.97 0.90
CA LEU A 80 9.05 8.15 1.76
C LEU A 80 8.84 9.62 2.12
N GLU A 81 9.92 10.31 2.45
CA GLU A 81 9.92 11.73 2.83
C GLU A 81 9.38 12.61 1.68
N ASP A 82 9.81 12.37 0.43
CA ASP A 82 9.28 13.06 -0.76
C ASP A 82 7.78 12.83 -0.92
N THR A 83 7.34 11.57 -0.71
CA THR A 83 5.92 11.19 -0.82
C THR A 83 5.09 11.85 0.28
N LEU A 84 5.54 11.80 1.52
CA LEU A 84 4.86 12.47 2.63
C LEU A 84 4.85 13.99 2.43
N ALA A 85 5.95 14.58 1.95
CA ALA A 85 6.02 16.01 1.68
C ALA A 85 4.96 16.46 0.68
N GLN A 86 4.69 15.65 -0.34
CA GLN A 86 3.81 16.02 -1.45
C GLN A 86 2.35 15.60 -1.26
N PHE A 87 2.07 14.51 -0.54
CA PHE A 87 0.75 13.87 -0.56
C PHE A 87 0.06 13.71 0.79
N SER A 88 0.74 13.90 1.92
CA SER A 88 0.18 13.69 3.25
C SER A 88 -1.10 14.49 3.55
N ASP A 89 -1.31 15.62 2.89
CA ASP A 89 -2.46 16.50 3.14
C ASP A 89 -3.68 16.14 2.26
N ARG A 90 -3.53 15.22 1.28
CA ARG A 90 -4.54 15.03 0.24
C ARG A 90 -4.76 13.59 -0.23
N ALA A 91 -3.99 12.63 0.25
CA ALA A 91 -4.10 11.24 -0.16
C ALA A 91 -4.14 10.29 1.04
N TYR A 92 -4.97 9.25 0.96
CA TYR A 92 -4.83 8.09 1.82
C TYR A 92 -3.61 7.28 1.35
N LEU A 93 -2.74 6.88 2.28
CA LEU A 93 -1.48 6.20 1.96
C LEU A 93 -1.49 4.76 2.48
N ASP A 94 -1.36 3.78 1.58
CA ASP A 94 -1.04 2.39 1.94
C ASP A 94 0.46 2.18 1.73
N ILE A 95 1.18 2.01 2.84
CA ILE A 95 2.65 1.97 2.89
C ILE A 95 3.10 0.54 3.10
N GLU A 96 3.42 -0.18 2.00
CA GLU A 96 3.90 -1.55 2.11
C GLU A 96 5.39 -1.61 2.47
N LEU A 97 5.74 -2.22 3.61
CA LEU A 97 7.12 -2.51 3.98
C LEU A 97 7.55 -3.86 3.41
N LYS A 98 8.53 -3.82 2.48
CA LYS A 98 9.03 -5.00 1.75
C LYS A 98 10.14 -5.74 2.49
N THR A 99 10.79 -5.12 3.45
CA THR A 99 11.94 -5.70 4.17
C THR A 99 11.99 -5.18 5.59
N PRO A 100 12.46 -5.99 6.57
CA PRO A 100 12.67 -5.53 7.94
C PRO A 100 13.82 -4.51 8.02
N GLY A 101 13.83 -3.76 9.13
CA GLY A 101 14.88 -2.79 9.48
C GLY A 101 14.57 -1.35 9.08
N ALA A 102 13.40 -1.06 8.51
CA ALA A 102 12.92 0.29 8.21
C ALA A 102 11.93 0.84 9.26
N GLU A 103 11.49 0.02 10.21
CA GLU A 103 10.34 0.29 11.07
C GLU A 103 10.52 1.58 11.88
N GLU A 104 11.68 1.79 12.50
CA GLU A 104 11.97 2.99 13.30
C GLU A 104 11.99 4.27 12.45
N THR A 105 12.58 4.21 11.25
CA THR A 105 12.66 5.35 10.33
C THR A 105 11.30 5.70 9.74
N ILE A 106 10.47 4.69 9.44
CA ILE A 106 9.08 4.87 8.99
C ILE A 106 8.25 5.56 10.08
N VAL A 107 8.33 5.05 11.32
CA VAL A 107 7.61 5.65 12.46
C VAL A 107 8.06 7.10 12.70
N ALA A 108 9.35 7.38 12.60
CA ALA A 108 9.88 8.73 12.75
C ALA A 108 9.37 9.68 11.64
N ALA A 109 9.38 9.24 10.39
CA ALA A 109 8.87 10.01 9.24
C ALA A 109 7.36 10.32 9.39
N LEU A 110 6.56 9.33 9.78
CA LEU A 110 5.11 9.51 10.01
C LEU A 110 4.82 10.45 11.19
N LYS A 111 5.62 10.40 12.28
CA LYS A 111 5.49 11.36 13.39
C LYS A 111 5.83 12.79 12.97
N ALA A 112 6.79 12.95 12.07
CA ALA A 112 7.17 14.26 11.54
C ALA A 112 6.10 14.84 10.58
N LYS A 113 5.44 13.98 9.79
CA LYS A 113 4.42 14.40 8.84
C LYS A 113 3.33 13.32 8.69
N LEU A 114 2.31 13.42 9.54
CA LEU A 114 1.19 12.47 9.58
C LEU A 114 0.24 12.68 8.40
N PRO A 115 -0.09 11.64 7.62
CA PRO A 115 -1.10 11.74 6.55
C PRO A 115 -2.50 12.06 7.10
N GLN A 116 -3.07 13.21 6.68
CA GLN A 116 -4.35 13.73 7.23
C GLN A 116 -5.57 12.95 6.72
N PRO A 117 -5.67 12.56 5.43
CA PRO A 117 -6.77 11.71 4.95
C PRO A 117 -6.73 10.29 5.55
N GLY A 118 -5.60 9.90 6.14
CA GLY A 118 -5.36 8.60 6.73
C GLY A 118 -4.23 7.83 6.07
N PHE A 119 -3.83 6.76 6.73
CA PHE A 119 -2.83 5.82 6.20
C PHE A 119 -2.98 4.45 6.84
N ILE A 120 -2.32 3.48 6.26
CA ILE A 120 -2.10 2.15 6.82
C ILE A 120 -0.67 1.71 6.48
N ILE A 121 0.00 1.00 7.39
CA ILE A 121 1.27 0.35 7.09
C ILE A 121 0.99 -1.13 6.89
N THR A 122 1.38 -1.65 5.74
CA THR A 122 1.10 -3.04 5.36
C THR A 122 2.38 -3.84 5.17
N SER A 123 2.30 -5.14 5.37
CA SER A 123 3.40 -6.06 5.07
C SER A 123 2.90 -7.50 4.94
N PHE A 124 3.61 -8.30 4.14
CA PHE A 124 3.52 -9.76 4.12
C PHE A 124 4.26 -10.42 5.30
N TYR A 125 5.14 -9.68 5.96
CA TYR A 125 6.03 -10.20 7.01
C TYR A 125 5.48 -9.87 8.40
N PRO A 126 5.00 -10.89 9.16
CA PRO A 126 4.47 -10.68 10.50
C PRO A 126 5.45 -9.99 11.46
N ASP A 127 6.74 -10.30 11.37
CA ASP A 127 7.77 -9.74 12.25
C ASP A 127 7.87 -8.21 12.11
N ILE A 128 7.69 -7.68 10.90
CA ILE A 128 7.62 -6.22 10.65
C ILE A 128 6.42 -5.62 11.40
N LEU A 129 5.24 -6.25 11.27
CA LEU A 129 4.01 -5.76 11.91
C LEU A 129 4.09 -5.83 13.44
N LEU A 130 4.70 -6.87 13.99
CA LEU A 130 4.94 -7.01 15.42
C LEU A 130 5.91 -5.91 15.90
N ARG A 131 7.01 -5.69 15.16
CA ARG A 131 7.97 -4.64 15.52
C ARG A 131 7.36 -3.24 15.48
N LEU A 132 6.57 -2.92 14.46
CA LEU A 132 5.84 -1.66 14.37
C LEU A 132 4.88 -1.48 15.56
N ARG A 133 4.18 -2.54 15.97
CA ARG A 133 3.25 -2.51 17.11
C ARG A 133 3.96 -2.26 18.45
N GLU A 134 5.19 -2.78 18.61
CA GLU A 134 6.04 -2.48 19.76
C GLU A 134 6.49 -1.02 19.80
N LEU A 135 6.83 -0.45 18.63
CA LEU A 135 7.28 0.94 18.52
C LEU A 135 6.18 1.96 18.77
N ASP A 136 4.97 1.66 18.32
CA ASP A 136 3.80 2.52 18.51
C ASP A 136 2.49 1.70 18.43
N SER A 137 1.81 1.58 19.55
CA SER A 137 0.57 0.79 19.66
C SER A 137 -0.62 1.39 18.91
N SER A 138 -0.54 2.65 18.49
CA SER A 138 -1.63 3.36 17.80
C SER A 138 -1.56 3.27 16.26
N LEU A 139 -0.46 2.74 15.70
CA LEU A 139 -0.29 2.66 14.24
C LEU A 139 -1.39 1.81 13.59
N PRO A 140 -2.02 2.28 12.51
CA PRO A 140 -2.90 1.45 11.69
C PRO A 140 -2.05 0.47 10.88
N LEU A 141 -2.17 -0.83 11.19
CA LEU A 141 -1.41 -1.90 10.55
C LEU A 141 -2.33 -2.84 9.76
N GLY A 142 -1.84 -3.33 8.61
CA GLY A 142 -2.51 -4.30 7.77
C GLY A 142 -1.61 -5.49 7.44
N PHE A 143 -2.19 -6.71 7.47
CA PHE A 143 -1.50 -7.92 7.05
C PHE A 143 -1.87 -8.25 5.60
N LEU A 144 -0.87 -8.36 4.73
CA LEU A 144 -1.03 -8.77 3.34
C LEU A 144 -1.02 -10.31 3.25
N GLY A 145 -1.96 -10.87 2.48
CA GLY A 145 -2.09 -12.31 2.32
C GLY A 145 -2.27 -12.73 0.87
N GLU A 146 -1.47 -13.69 0.39
CA GLU A 146 -1.54 -14.22 -0.98
C GLU A 146 -1.75 -15.74 -1.05
N SER A 147 -1.97 -16.39 0.08
CA SER A 147 -2.12 -17.84 0.17
C SER A 147 -3.32 -18.25 1.03
N ALA A 148 -3.75 -19.52 0.91
CA ALA A 148 -4.79 -20.09 1.76
C ALA A 148 -4.43 -20.04 3.25
N ASP A 149 -3.15 -20.18 3.59
CA ASP A 149 -2.69 -20.11 4.99
C ASP A 149 -2.90 -18.71 5.59
N ALA A 150 -2.73 -17.66 4.79
CA ALA A 150 -2.97 -16.29 5.21
C ALA A 150 -4.43 -16.04 5.62
N LEU A 151 -5.41 -16.79 5.02
CA LEU A 151 -6.84 -16.70 5.37
C LEU A 151 -7.15 -17.11 6.82
N HIS A 152 -6.24 -17.80 7.46
CA HIS A 152 -6.35 -18.20 8.87
C HIS A 152 -5.41 -17.40 9.77
N ALA A 153 -4.22 -17.06 9.26
CA ALA A 153 -3.14 -16.44 10.02
C ALA A 153 -3.45 -15.01 10.49
N TRP A 154 -4.22 -14.21 9.73
CA TRP A 154 -4.50 -12.80 10.03
C TRP A 154 -5.06 -12.56 11.44
N ARG A 155 -5.76 -13.56 12.01
CA ARG A 155 -6.34 -13.48 13.35
C ARG A 155 -5.29 -13.39 14.46
N ASN A 156 -4.10 -13.90 14.19
CA ASN A 156 -3.00 -14.00 15.15
C ASN A 156 -2.15 -12.72 15.24
N PHE A 157 -2.38 -11.76 14.33
CA PHE A 157 -1.57 -10.54 14.27
C PHE A 157 -2.34 -9.33 14.83
N PRO A 158 -1.64 -8.38 15.48
CA PRO A 158 -2.23 -7.17 16.06
C PRO A 158 -2.47 -6.09 14.99
N VAL A 159 -3.29 -6.42 13.97
CA VAL A 159 -3.55 -5.54 12.81
C VAL A 159 -5.01 -5.07 12.80
N GLN A 160 -5.25 -3.90 12.23
CA GLN A 160 -6.58 -3.33 12.02
C GLN A 160 -7.22 -3.78 10.70
N ALA A 161 -6.39 -4.15 9.73
CA ALA A 161 -6.89 -4.61 8.44
C ALA A 161 -6.22 -5.92 7.99
N PHE A 162 -6.98 -6.69 7.19
CA PHE A 162 -6.48 -7.82 6.42
C PHE A 162 -6.59 -7.48 4.93
N LEU A 163 -5.50 -7.66 4.19
CA LEU A 163 -5.43 -7.36 2.77
C LEU A 163 -5.11 -8.64 1.96
N PRO A 164 -6.11 -9.50 1.72
CA PRO A 164 -5.91 -10.70 0.91
C PRO A 164 -5.89 -10.38 -0.59
N ARG A 165 -5.18 -11.24 -1.35
CA ARG A 165 -5.30 -11.23 -2.80
C ARG A 165 -6.76 -11.49 -3.21
N HIS A 166 -7.24 -10.74 -4.18
CA HIS A 166 -8.67 -10.65 -4.55
C HIS A 166 -9.35 -11.99 -4.87
N ASP A 167 -8.61 -12.97 -5.42
CA ASP A 167 -9.13 -14.28 -5.80
C ASP A 167 -9.34 -15.24 -4.60
N LEU A 168 -8.83 -14.85 -3.42
CA LEU A 168 -9.01 -15.56 -2.15
C LEU A 168 -10.24 -15.07 -1.36
N ILE A 169 -10.94 -14.03 -1.85
CA ILE A 169 -12.01 -13.36 -1.12
C ILE A 169 -13.37 -13.93 -1.52
N ASP A 170 -14.14 -14.30 -0.51
CA ASP A 170 -15.57 -14.58 -0.60
C ASP A 170 -16.36 -13.77 0.44
N SER A 171 -17.69 -13.75 0.33
CA SER A 171 -18.54 -13.02 1.27
C SER A 171 -18.38 -13.51 2.73
N PRO A 172 -18.29 -14.83 3.02
CA PRO A 172 -18.02 -15.31 4.36
C PRO A 172 -16.71 -14.80 4.98
N LEU A 173 -15.66 -14.63 4.19
CA LEU A 173 -14.40 -14.08 4.69
C LEU A 173 -14.56 -12.61 5.10
N ILE A 174 -15.24 -11.80 4.27
CA ILE A 174 -15.52 -10.39 4.60
C ILE A 174 -16.31 -10.29 5.91
N GLU A 175 -17.38 -11.06 6.03
CA GLU A 175 -18.19 -11.12 7.27
C GLU A 175 -17.36 -11.53 8.49
N ALA A 176 -16.46 -12.51 8.35
CA ALA A 176 -15.62 -12.99 9.43
C ALA A 176 -14.60 -11.93 9.89
N VAL A 177 -14.03 -11.16 8.94
CA VAL A 177 -13.09 -10.06 9.25
C VAL A 177 -13.82 -8.92 9.94
N HIS A 178 -14.98 -8.50 9.43
CA HIS A 178 -15.82 -7.47 10.04
C HIS A 178 -16.31 -7.87 11.43
N LYS A 179 -16.73 -9.12 11.62
CA LYS A 179 -17.14 -9.66 12.94
C LYS A 179 -16.00 -9.59 13.96
N ALA A 180 -14.76 -9.66 13.52
CA ALA A 180 -13.59 -9.47 14.38
C ALA A 180 -13.23 -7.98 14.61
N GLY A 181 -14.05 -7.04 14.12
CA GLY A 181 -13.83 -5.59 14.26
C GLY A 181 -12.68 -5.06 13.38
N ARG A 182 -12.36 -5.76 12.28
CA ARG A 182 -11.27 -5.39 11.37
C ARG A 182 -11.80 -5.02 10.00
N GLN A 183 -11.00 -4.26 9.25
CA GLN A 183 -11.24 -3.93 7.85
C GLN A 183 -10.67 -4.99 6.92
N ILE A 184 -11.23 -5.08 5.71
CA ILE A 184 -10.71 -5.94 4.64
C ILE A 184 -10.58 -5.14 3.34
N MET A 185 -9.39 -5.16 2.73
CA MET A 185 -9.12 -4.52 1.45
C MET A 185 -8.55 -5.55 0.46
N ALA A 186 -8.87 -5.40 -0.81
CA ALA A 186 -8.49 -6.36 -1.86
C ALA A 186 -7.42 -5.80 -2.79
N TRP A 187 -6.43 -6.62 -3.16
CA TRP A 187 -5.36 -6.33 -4.14
C TRP A 187 -5.12 -7.53 -5.07
N THR A 188 -4.65 -7.42 -6.29
CA THR A 188 -4.85 -6.27 -7.16
C THR A 188 -6.08 -6.53 -8.01
N VAL A 189 -7.06 -5.63 -7.98
CA VAL A 189 -8.37 -5.84 -8.61
C VAL A 189 -8.45 -5.00 -9.88
N ASN A 190 -8.37 -5.66 -11.06
CA ASN A 190 -8.28 -4.99 -12.36
C ASN A 190 -9.49 -5.25 -13.28
N SER A 191 -10.62 -5.68 -12.69
CA SER A 191 -11.86 -5.94 -13.42
C SER A 191 -13.04 -5.23 -12.76
N SER A 192 -13.74 -4.37 -13.50
CA SER A 192 -14.93 -3.67 -13.02
C SER A 192 -16.01 -4.59 -12.47
N ARG A 193 -16.20 -5.77 -13.10
CA ARG A 193 -17.12 -6.80 -12.61
C ARG A 193 -16.72 -7.30 -11.21
N GLN A 194 -15.41 -7.53 -10.99
CA GLN A 194 -14.90 -8.02 -9.73
C GLN A 194 -14.94 -6.92 -8.66
N MET A 195 -14.60 -5.68 -9.02
CA MET A 195 -14.72 -4.51 -8.15
C MET A 195 -16.14 -4.35 -7.62
N ARG A 196 -17.16 -4.39 -8.51
CA ARG A 196 -18.57 -4.30 -8.12
C ARG A 196 -18.98 -5.46 -7.20
N ARG A 197 -18.60 -6.69 -7.54
CA ARG A 197 -18.90 -7.87 -6.73
C ARG A 197 -18.32 -7.77 -5.31
N LEU A 198 -17.06 -7.34 -5.15
CA LEU A 198 -16.44 -7.16 -3.86
C LEU A 198 -17.13 -6.03 -3.06
N ALA A 199 -17.51 -4.95 -3.73
CA ALA A 199 -18.26 -3.85 -3.11
C ALA A 199 -19.66 -4.30 -2.64
N GLU A 200 -20.37 -5.11 -3.43
CA GLU A 200 -21.65 -5.72 -3.05
C GLU A 200 -21.51 -6.60 -1.78
N TRP A 201 -20.37 -7.25 -1.61
CA TRP A 201 -20.07 -8.03 -0.41
C TRP A 201 -19.60 -7.19 0.78
N GLY A 202 -19.35 -5.87 0.58
CA GLY A 202 -18.99 -4.95 1.64
C GLY A 202 -17.50 -4.80 1.88
N ILE A 203 -16.64 -4.97 0.85
CA ILE A 203 -15.20 -4.72 0.95
C ILE A 203 -14.94 -3.26 1.37
N ASP A 204 -13.96 -3.01 2.25
CA ASP A 204 -13.65 -1.66 2.75
C ASP A 204 -12.72 -0.88 1.82
N GLY A 205 -11.88 -1.56 1.04
CA GLY A 205 -10.96 -0.91 0.09
C GLY A 205 -10.59 -1.80 -1.09
N LEU A 206 -10.24 -1.16 -2.21
CA LEU A 206 -9.81 -1.79 -3.45
C LEU A 206 -8.53 -1.14 -3.94
N ILE A 207 -7.52 -1.97 -4.24
CA ILE A 207 -6.23 -1.57 -4.80
C ILE A 207 -6.18 -2.07 -6.25
N SER A 208 -5.97 -1.15 -7.22
CA SER A 208 -6.01 -1.46 -8.66
C SER A 208 -4.81 -0.87 -9.41
N ASP A 209 -4.35 -1.58 -10.45
CA ASP A 209 -3.35 -1.08 -11.40
C ASP A 209 -3.90 0.06 -12.28
N ASP A 210 -5.23 0.12 -12.45
CA ASP A 210 -5.92 1.10 -13.31
C ASP A 210 -6.81 2.03 -12.46
N PRO A 211 -6.27 3.19 -12.00
CA PRO A 211 -7.02 4.18 -11.24
C PRO A 211 -8.26 4.71 -11.98
N GLN A 212 -8.17 4.89 -13.30
CA GLN A 212 -9.28 5.39 -14.09
C GLN A 212 -10.45 4.40 -14.12
N LEU A 213 -10.17 3.12 -14.41
CA LEU A 213 -11.16 2.05 -14.38
C LEU A 213 -11.77 1.92 -12.99
N LEU A 214 -10.92 1.98 -11.94
CA LEU A 214 -11.36 1.89 -10.55
C LEU A 214 -12.36 3.00 -10.21
N TYR A 215 -12.04 4.25 -10.52
CA TYR A 215 -12.92 5.40 -10.30
C TYR A 215 -14.22 5.28 -11.10
N GLN A 216 -14.13 5.02 -12.41
CA GLN A 216 -15.29 4.90 -13.30
C GLN A 216 -16.26 3.81 -12.87
N THR A 217 -15.76 2.72 -12.27
CA THR A 217 -16.59 1.60 -11.81
C THR A 217 -17.62 2.03 -10.76
N PHE A 218 -17.33 3.07 -9.96
CA PHE A 218 -18.17 3.53 -8.86
C PHE A 218 -18.82 4.92 -9.07
N HIS A 219 -18.47 5.64 -10.16
CA HIS A 219 -18.98 6.99 -10.41
C HIS A 219 -19.73 7.14 -11.73
N ASN A 220 -19.63 6.18 -12.65
CA ASN A 220 -20.33 6.19 -13.95
C ASN A 220 -21.49 5.17 -13.97
N GLY A 221 -22.32 5.16 -12.92
CA GLY A 221 -23.51 4.32 -12.82
C GLY A 221 -24.79 5.15 -12.79
#